data_3421e985cccf7b83b0635c08ca9a7444
#
_entry.id   3421e985cccf7b83b0635c08ca9a7444
#
_cell.length_a   1.000
_cell.length_b   1.000
_cell.length_c   1.000
_cell.angle_alpha   90.00
_cell.angle_beta   90.00
_cell.angle_gamma   90.00
#
_symmetry.space_group_name_H-M   'P 1'
#
loop_
_entity.id
_entity.type
_entity.pdbx_description
1 polymer ?
#
loop_
_entity_poly.entity_id
_entity_poly.type
_entity_poly.pdbx_seq_one_letter_code
_entity_poly.pdbx_strand_id
1 'polypeptide(L)'
;VHTIRLKKNEERRILAGHSWIFSNEIHDSLQGLEPGQLVRLFSWGGRFLGIGHLSPNSLIAARLLSRRHGEIDGLFYRRRLVAADERRRWLYPGSSTYRLAFGEADLLPGLIVDRYDRHLVVQTLTQGMARIEELIVELLREILEPDSIVLRNDSPVRSLEGLLLERRVAYGVLPELPVIELHGLRFQVAPLEGQKTGFYLDQRENRPVLQDMVEGSRVLDACCYEGAWGLYAARFGAREVVGVDVSGTALERARLNAEMNGLGSRCRFVDQNVFDFLTTSQERFDAVVLDPPAFIKAKAKTEEGERGYLELNRLAMRLISPGGLLVTCSCSHHLARDR
;
A
#
# COMPACT_ATOMS: atom_id res chain seq x y z
N VAL A 1 5.73 32.19 6.59
CA VAL A 1 5.03 31.28 5.67
C VAL A 1 4.55 32.08 4.49
N HIS A 2 4.99 31.73 3.28
CA HIS A 2 4.65 32.41 2.03
C HIS A 2 3.15 32.28 1.71
N THR A 3 2.58 33.28 1.04
CA THR A 3 1.16 33.31 0.64
C THR A 3 1.04 33.04 -0.86
N ILE A 4 0.13 32.13 -1.24
CA ILE A 4 -0.20 31.80 -2.63
C ILE A 4 -1.69 31.99 -2.86
N ARG A 5 -2.05 32.61 -3.97
CA ARG A 5 -3.43 32.79 -4.42
C ARG A 5 -3.79 31.85 -5.55
N LEU A 6 -5.00 31.31 -5.50
CA LEU A 6 -5.59 30.57 -6.60
C LEU A 6 -6.17 31.53 -7.66
N LYS A 7 -6.29 31.06 -8.89
CA LYS A 7 -7.04 31.73 -9.96
C LYS A 7 -8.53 31.83 -9.59
N LYS A 8 -9.22 32.70 -10.26
CA LYS A 8 -10.66 32.93 -10.03
C LYS A 8 -11.46 31.63 -10.24
N ASN A 9 -12.29 31.30 -9.25
CA ASN A 9 -13.16 30.10 -9.20
C ASN A 9 -12.46 28.75 -9.03
N GLU A 10 -11.13 28.67 -8.88
CA GLU A 10 -10.39 27.42 -8.69
C GLU A 10 -10.46 26.91 -7.24
N GLU A 11 -11.00 27.70 -6.30
CA GLU A 11 -11.21 27.28 -4.91
C GLU A 11 -12.35 26.27 -4.71
N ARG A 12 -13.20 26.02 -5.72
CA ARG A 12 -14.41 25.19 -5.59
C ARG A 12 -14.11 23.77 -5.12
N ARG A 13 -13.10 23.14 -5.71
CA ARG A 13 -12.69 21.78 -5.32
C ARG A 13 -12.17 21.72 -3.89
N ILE A 14 -11.41 22.74 -3.49
CA ILE A 14 -10.87 22.85 -2.14
C ILE A 14 -12.01 23.04 -1.13
N LEU A 15 -12.99 23.89 -1.43
CA LEU A 15 -14.17 24.11 -0.59
C LEU A 15 -15.04 22.85 -0.50
N ALA A 16 -15.08 22.02 -1.56
CA ALA A 16 -15.77 20.74 -1.58
C ALA A 16 -15.01 19.60 -0.85
N GLY A 17 -13.86 19.90 -0.22
CA GLY A 17 -13.12 18.91 0.58
C GLY A 17 -11.84 18.38 -0.05
N HIS A 18 -11.53 18.70 -1.31
CA HIS A 18 -10.33 18.23 -1.97
C HIS A 18 -9.06 18.84 -1.37
N SER A 19 -7.98 18.04 -1.22
CA SER A 19 -6.75 18.48 -0.54
C SER A 19 -5.63 18.88 -1.51
N TRP A 20 -5.78 18.63 -2.81
CA TRP A 20 -4.75 18.91 -3.81
C TRP A 20 -5.06 20.17 -4.59
N ILE A 21 -4.03 20.99 -4.76
CA ILE A 21 -4.03 22.19 -5.60
C ILE A 21 -3.09 21.92 -6.77
N PHE A 22 -3.62 21.98 -7.98
CA PHE A 22 -2.82 21.77 -9.18
C PHE A 22 -2.11 23.05 -9.61
N SER A 23 -0.98 22.90 -10.31
CA SER A 23 -0.15 24.02 -10.77
C SER A 23 -0.92 25.02 -11.67
N ASN A 24 -1.83 24.51 -12.50
CA ASN A 24 -2.69 25.32 -13.36
C ASN A 24 -3.78 26.10 -12.61
N GLU A 25 -4.09 25.74 -11.36
CA GLU A 25 -5.07 26.45 -10.50
C GLU A 25 -4.46 27.65 -9.77
N ILE A 26 -3.12 27.76 -9.74
CA ILE A 26 -2.39 28.80 -9.01
C ILE A 26 -2.24 30.05 -9.90
N HIS A 27 -2.51 31.23 -9.31
CA HIS A 27 -2.33 32.52 -9.96
C HIS A 27 -0.89 33.05 -9.83
N ASP A 28 -0.32 32.96 -8.62
CA ASP A 28 0.97 33.55 -8.31
C ASP A 28 2.12 32.70 -8.92
N SER A 29 3.26 33.35 -9.21
CA SER A 29 4.46 32.62 -9.64
C SER A 29 5.02 31.79 -8.49
N LEU A 30 5.37 30.54 -8.78
CA LEU A 30 6.04 29.64 -7.83
C LEU A 30 7.57 29.67 -7.98
N GLN A 31 8.09 30.50 -8.90
CA GLN A 31 9.52 30.60 -9.16
C GLN A 31 10.27 31.12 -7.93
N GLY A 32 11.36 30.46 -7.57
CA GLY A 32 12.21 30.84 -6.44
C GLY A 32 11.67 30.41 -5.07
N LEU A 33 10.52 29.72 -5.02
CA LEU A 33 10.00 29.14 -3.78
C LEU A 33 10.65 27.79 -3.51
N GLU A 34 11.01 27.52 -2.26
CA GLU A 34 11.64 26.27 -1.85
C GLU A 34 10.67 25.09 -1.90
N PRO A 35 11.07 23.95 -2.50
CA PRO A 35 10.29 22.73 -2.44
C PRO A 35 10.07 22.27 -0.98
N GLY A 36 8.85 21.82 -0.70
CA GLY A 36 8.47 21.32 0.62
C GLY A 36 8.17 22.38 1.68
N GLN A 37 8.37 23.68 1.37
CA GLN A 37 8.04 24.73 2.35
C GLN A 37 6.53 24.81 2.60
N LEU A 38 6.17 25.32 3.78
CA LEU A 38 4.78 25.66 4.12
C LEU A 38 4.33 26.92 3.41
N VAL A 39 3.10 26.87 2.88
CA VAL A 39 2.44 28.02 2.24
C VAL A 39 1.04 28.20 2.78
N ARG A 40 0.58 29.46 2.86
CA ARG A 40 -0.82 29.83 3.11
C ARG A 40 -1.52 30.01 1.78
N LEU A 41 -2.67 29.37 1.64
CA LEU A 41 -3.45 29.33 0.42
C LEU A 41 -4.69 30.20 0.55
N PHE A 42 -4.92 31.05 -0.45
CA PHE A 42 -6.06 31.94 -0.52
C PHE A 42 -6.80 31.82 -1.86
N SER A 43 -8.11 32.02 -1.85
CA SER A 43 -8.88 32.20 -3.08
C SER A 43 -8.49 33.49 -3.78
N TRP A 44 -8.94 33.64 -5.02
CA TRP A 44 -8.82 34.94 -5.75
C TRP A 44 -9.36 36.13 -4.97
N GLY A 45 -10.51 35.95 -4.29
CA GLY A 45 -11.16 36.98 -3.48
C GLY A 45 -10.56 37.20 -2.08
N GLY A 46 -9.42 36.62 -1.75
CA GLY A 46 -8.72 36.77 -0.48
C GLY A 46 -9.26 35.93 0.68
N ARG A 47 -10.16 34.97 0.42
CA ARG A 47 -10.59 34.01 1.44
C ARG A 47 -9.48 33.01 1.73
N PHE A 48 -9.15 32.81 3.02
CA PHE A 48 -8.21 31.79 3.46
C PHE A 48 -8.77 30.39 3.17
N LEU A 49 -7.98 29.52 2.55
CA LEU A 49 -8.33 28.15 2.18
C LEU A 49 -7.60 27.10 3.03
N GLY A 50 -6.42 27.44 3.52
CA GLY A 50 -5.64 26.55 4.36
C GLY A 50 -4.14 26.77 4.31
N ILE A 51 -3.43 25.86 4.98
CA ILE A 51 -1.97 25.78 4.99
C ILE A 51 -1.59 24.41 4.40
N GLY A 52 -0.57 24.38 3.55
CA GLY A 52 -0.11 23.16 2.91
C GLY A 52 1.38 23.16 2.62
N HIS A 53 1.89 22.00 2.20
CA HIS A 53 3.21 21.87 1.63
C HIS A 53 3.22 22.22 0.14
N LEU A 54 4.27 22.89 -0.30
CA LEU A 54 4.47 23.29 -1.69
C LEU A 54 5.39 22.29 -2.41
N SER A 55 5.00 21.92 -3.63
CA SER A 55 5.82 21.16 -4.60
C SER A 55 5.84 21.95 -5.91
N PRO A 56 6.70 22.99 -6.06
CA PRO A 56 6.60 23.98 -7.13
C PRO A 56 6.79 23.40 -8.53
N ASN A 57 7.49 22.27 -8.65
CA ASN A 57 7.79 21.59 -9.91
C ASN A 57 6.85 20.39 -10.19
N SER A 58 5.87 20.13 -9.34
CA SER A 58 4.91 19.05 -9.48
C SER A 58 3.61 19.51 -10.11
N LEU A 59 2.92 18.65 -10.81
CA LEU A 59 1.55 18.88 -11.27
C LEU A 59 0.61 19.18 -10.08
N ILE A 60 0.78 18.49 -8.95
CA ILE A 60 0.11 18.79 -7.69
C ILE A 60 1.01 19.74 -6.91
N ALA A 61 0.85 21.03 -7.19
CA ALA A 61 1.76 22.07 -6.70
C ALA A 61 1.61 22.36 -5.21
N ALA A 62 0.47 22.08 -4.59
CA ALA A 62 0.35 22.14 -3.14
C ALA A 62 -0.60 21.06 -2.60
N ARG A 63 -0.33 20.59 -1.38
CA ARG A 63 -1.18 19.64 -0.66
C ARG A 63 -1.54 20.21 0.72
N LEU A 64 -2.84 20.38 0.95
CA LEU A 64 -3.35 20.92 2.20
C LEU A 64 -3.07 20.02 3.39
N LEU A 65 -2.50 20.62 4.43
CA LEU A 65 -2.35 20.04 5.76
C LEU A 65 -3.51 20.47 6.66
N SER A 66 -3.85 21.76 6.70
CA SER A 66 -4.89 22.29 7.57
C SER A 66 -5.76 23.30 6.83
N ARG A 67 -7.07 23.26 7.09
CA ARG A 67 -8.04 24.28 6.62
C ARG A 67 -8.26 25.38 7.68
N ARG A 68 -7.62 25.27 8.83
CA ARG A 68 -7.70 26.24 9.93
C ARG A 68 -6.39 27.02 10.00
N HIS A 69 -6.49 28.26 10.46
CA HIS A 69 -5.32 29.00 10.88
C HIS A 69 -4.63 28.30 12.05
N GLY A 70 -3.31 28.40 12.12
CA GLY A 70 -2.51 27.81 13.18
C GLY A 70 -1.09 27.53 12.71
N GLU A 71 -0.29 27.05 13.63
CA GLU A 71 1.07 26.61 13.35
C GLU A 71 1.08 25.14 12.90
N ILE A 72 1.96 24.86 11.96
CA ILE A 72 2.26 23.50 11.48
C ILE A 72 3.67 23.17 11.98
N ASP A 73 3.72 22.67 13.17
CA ASP A 73 4.94 22.34 13.94
C ASP A 73 5.02 20.84 14.27
N GLY A 74 6.01 20.43 15.05
CA GLY A 74 6.17 19.03 15.48
C GLY A 74 4.95 18.52 16.27
N LEU A 75 4.31 19.37 17.08
CA LEU A 75 3.13 19.00 17.84
C LEU A 75 1.91 18.76 16.94
N PHE A 76 1.80 19.50 15.82
CA PHE A 76 0.77 19.26 14.81
C PHE A 76 0.90 17.87 14.18
N TYR A 77 2.10 17.47 13.75
CA TYR A 77 2.33 16.15 13.16
C TYR A 77 2.18 15.05 14.21
N ARG A 78 2.68 15.26 15.43
CA ARG A 78 2.53 14.31 16.54
C ARG A 78 1.07 13.97 16.79
N ARG A 79 0.20 14.96 16.89
CA ARG A 79 -1.25 14.74 17.10
C ARG A 79 -1.89 13.91 16.01
N ARG A 80 -1.46 14.07 14.76
CA ARG A 80 -2.00 13.30 13.63
C ARG A 80 -1.50 11.86 13.61
N LEU A 81 -0.23 11.65 13.92
CA LEU A 81 0.33 10.30 14.03
C LEU A 81 -0.33 9.53 15.19
N VAL A 82 -0.51 10.18 16.34
CA VAL A 82 -1.24 9.57 17.47
C VAL A 82 -2.67 9.22 17.09
N ALA A 83 -3.41 10.16 16.48
CA ALA A 83 -4.78 9.90 16.05
C ALA A 83 -4.88 8.78 14.98
N ALA A 84 -3.88 8.67 14.11
CA ALA A 84 -3.79 7.59 13.14
C ALA A 84 -3.56 6.23 13.81
N ASP A 85 -2.66 6.16 14.80
CA ASP A 85 -2.39 4.95 15.58
C ASP A 85 -3.60 4.52 16.42
N GLU A 86 -4.23 5.46 17.15
CA GLU A 86 -5.44 5.21 17.93
C GLU A 86 -6.57 4.64 17.07
N ARG A 87 -6.78 5.19 15.86
CA ARG A 87 -7.76 4.66 14.90
C ARG A 87 -7.46 3.22 14.52
N ARG A 88 -6.20 2.85 14.27
CA ARG A 88 -5.81 1.47 13.90
C ARG A 88 -5.94 0.53 15.08
N ARG A 89 -5.58 0.95 16.28
CA ARG A 89 -5.82 0.15 17.49
C ARG A 89 -7.29 -0.13 17.74
N TRP A 90 -8.15 0.83 17.43
CA TRP A 90 -9.60 0.63 17.50
C TRP A 90 -10.12 -0.33 16.41
N LEU A 91 -9.62 -0.19 15.15
CA LEU A 91 -10.02 -1.05 14.04
C LEU A 91 -9.47 -2.48 14.16
N TYR A 92 -8.29 -2.62 14.74
CA TYR A 92 -7.53 -3.87 14.79
C TYR A 92 -7.10 -4.19 16.23
N PRO A 93 -8.06 -4.44 17.13
CA PRO A 93 -7.74 -4.67 18.54
C PRO A 93 -6.82 -5.89 18.69
N GLY A 94 -5.74 -5.70 19.47
CA GLY A 94 -4.74 -6.73 19.72
C GLY A 94 -3.73 -6.97 18.59
N SER A 95 -3.86 -6.31 17.43
CA SER A 95 -2.87 -6.43 16.34
C SER A 95 -1.82 -5.33 16.42
N SER A 96 -0.58 -5.69 16.10
CA SER A 96 0.55 -4.77 15.94
C SER A 96 1.03 -4.65 14.48
N THR A 97 0.27 -5.20 13.52
CA THR A 97 0.64 -5.20 12.10
C THR A 97 -0.47 -4.60 11.26
N TYR A 98 -0.26 -3.38 10.77
CA TYR A 98 -1.22 -2.63 9.95
C TYR A 98 -0.58 -1.42 9.27
N ARG A 99 -1.24 -0.86 8.24
CA ARG A 99 -0.91 0.47 7.73
C ARG A 99 -1.33 1.52 8.73
N LEU A 100 -0.35 2.10 9.44
CA LEU A 100 -0.57 3.11 10.49
C LEU A 100 -1.00 4.45 9.91
N ALA A 101 -0.33 4.92 8.86
CA ALA A 101 -0.68 6.17 8.20
C ALA A 101 -0.77 6.00 6.67
N PHE A 102 -1.77 6.64 6.07
CA PHE A 102 -2.02 6.55 4.64
C PHE A 102 -2.38 7.94 4.05
N GLY A 103 -1.38 8.77 3.89
CA GLY A 103 -1.46 10.04 3.17
C GLY A 103 -2.64 10.92 3.60
N GLU A 104 -3.42 11.30 2.63
CA GLU A 104 -4.59 12.19 2.79
C GLU A 104 -5.67 11.61 3.70
N ALA A 105 -5.81 10.28 3.76
CA ALA A 105 -6.80 9.62 4.62
C ALA A 105 -6.53 9.86 6.12
N ASP A 106 -5.27 10.09 6.48
CA ASP A 106 -4.84 10.43 7.84
C ASP A 106 -4.42 11.90 7.96
N LEU A 107 -4.76 12.71 6.96
CA LEU A 107 -4.43 14.13 6.88
C LEU A 107 -2.91 14.41 6.89
N LEU A 108 -2.10 13.44 6.45
CA LEU A 108 -0.64 13.48 6.33
C LEU A 108 -0.22 13.27 4.86
N PRO A 109 -0.57 14.20 3.94
CA PRO A 109 -0.39 14.02 2.50
C PRO A 109 1.03 13.59 2.14
N GLY A 110 1.14 12.46 1.45
CA GLY A 110 2.43 11.93 1.01
C GLY A 110 3.20 11.12 2.04
N LEU A 111 2.64 10.87 3.22
CA LEU A 111 3.23 9.97 4.22
C LEU A 111 2.54 8.61 4.19
N ILE A 112 3.32 7.54 4.10
CA ILE A 112 2.89 6.18 4.35
C ILE A 112 3.73 5.64 5.52
N VAL A 113 3.07 5.01 6.48
CA VAL A 113 3.72 4.29 7.56
C VAL A 113 3.05 2.93 7.69
N ASP A 114 3.80 1.87 7.48
CA ASP A 114 3.38 0.50 7.75
C ASP A 114 4.07 0.00 9.02
N ARG A 115 3.28 -0.56 9.92
CA ARG A 115 3.74 -1.16 11.15
C ARG A 115 3.77 -2.67 11.02
N TYR A 116 4.92 -3.25 11.25
CA TYR A 116 5.23 -4.67 11.26
C TYR A 116 5.71 -5.04 12.68
N ASP A 117 4.75 -5.17 13.59
CA ASP A 117 4.97 -5.37 15.02
C ASP A 117 5.81 -4.23 15.63
N ARG A 118 7.09 -4.46 15.94
CA ARG A 118 8.03 -3.48 16.47
C ARG A 118 8.89 -2.79 15.40
N HIS A 119 8.64 -3.08 14.13
CA HIS A 119 9.36 -2.51 13.00
C HIS A 119 8.44 -1.61 12.17
N LEU A 120 8.91 -0.42 11.83
CA LEU A 120 8.16 0.52 11.02
C LEU A 120 8.80 0.68 9.65
N VAL A 121 7.97 0.78 8.62
CA VAL A 121 8.41 1.14 7.27
C VAL A 121 7.72 2.44 6.87
N VAL A 122 8.52 3.44 6.53
CA VAL A 122 8.07 4.79 6.23
C VAL A 122 8.39 5.13 4.78
N GLN A 123 7.45 5.78 4.11
CA GLN A 123 7.66 6.40 2.80
C GLN A 123 7.26 7.87 2.86
N THR A 124 8.16 8.74 2.44
CA THR A 124 7.93 10.18 2.30
C THR A 124 7.84 10.51 0.81
N LEU A 125 6.62 10.51 0.26
CA LEU A 125 6.38 10.51 -1.19
C LEU A 125 6.32 11.91 -1.81
N THR A 126 6.37 12.99 -1.01
CA THR A 126 6.22 14.36 -1.46
C THR A 126 7.35 15.24 -0.92
N GLN A 127 7.63 16.36 -1.60
CA GLN A 127 8.64 17.33 -1.17
C GLN A 127 8.44 17.78 0.29
N GLY A 128 7.18 18.01 0.69
CA GLY A 128 6.87 18.44 2.05
C GLY A 128 7.17 17.39 3.10
N MET A 129 6.83 16.12 2.85
CA MET A 129 7.14 15.03 3.77
C MET A 129 8.63 14.70 3.78
N ALA A 130 9.31 14.75 2.63
CA ALA A 130 10.75 14.56 2.57
C ALA A 130 11.52 15.62 3.37
N ARG A 131 11.04 16.88 3.34
CA ARG A 131 11.65 17.98 4.12
C ARG A 131 11.59 17.77 5.63
N ILE A 132 10.59 17.09 6.12
CA ILE A 132 10.39 16.83 7.57
C ILE A 132 10.58 15.35 7.94
N GLU A 133 11.25 14.58 7.09
CA GLU A 133 11.45 13.13 7.27
C GLU A 133 12.08 12.80 8.62
N GLU A 134 13.13 13.51 9.01
CA GLU A 134 13.82 13.30 10.29
C GLU A 134 12.87 13.57 11.48
N LEU A 135 12.06 14.61 11.40
CA LEU A 135 11.04 14.90 12.42
C LEU A 135 10.00 13.77 12.49
N ILE A 136 9.55 13.23 11.35
CA ILE A 136 8.61 12.10 11.33
C ILE A 136 9.23 10.86 11.97
N VAL A 137 10.48 10.54 11.65
CA VAL A 137 11.22 9.42 12.26
C VAL A 137 11.32 9.60 13.77
N GLU A 138 11.66 10.79 14.25
CA GLU A 138 11.76 11.08 15.68
C GLU A 138 10.42 10.96 16.41
N LEU A 139 9.34 11.52 15.83
CA LEU A 139 8.00 11.42 16.39
C LEU A 139 7.50 9.96 16.45
N LEU A 140 7.76 9.16 15.41
CA LEU A 140 7.40 7.75 15.39
C LEU A 140 8.18 6.96 16.45
N ARG A 141 9.46 7.30 16.66
CA ARG A 141 10.28 6.71 17.72
C ARG A 141 9.69 6.99 19.10
N GLU A 142 9.31 8.24 19.37
CA GLU A 142 8.72 8.64 20.65
C GLU A 142 7.34 8.03 20.92
N ILE A 143 6.48 7.94 19.88
CA ILE A 143 5.08 7.49 20.01
C ILE A 143 4.99 5.98 20.16
N LEU A 144 5.81 5.22 19.42
CA LEU A 144 5.64 3.78 19.22
C LEU A 144 6.79 2.93 19.81
N GLU A 145 7.90 3.55 20.16
CA GLU A 145 9.10 2.89 20.67
C GLU A 145 9.51 1.65 19.86
N PRO A 146 9.67 1.79 18.53
CA PRO A 146 9.98 0.65 17.66
C PRO A 146 11.42 0.18 17.83
N ASP A 147 11.68 -1.08 17.48
CA ASP A 147 13.05 -1.61 17.42
C ASP A 147 13.80 -1.13 16.18
N SER A 148 13.08 -0.84 15.09
CA SER A 148 13.67 -0.21 13.90
C SER A 148 12.66 0.62 13.10
N ILE A 149 13.19 1.60 12.35
CA ILE A 149 12.47 2.37 11.34
C ILE A 149 13.26 2.29 10.03
N VAL A 150 12.59 1.83 8.97
CA VAL A 150 13.12 1.72 7.62
C VAL A 150 12.49 2.79 6.74
N LEU A 151 13.30 3.51 5.99
CA LEU A 151 12.83 4.39 4.92
C LEU A 151 12.82 3.63 3.59
N ARG A 152 11.64 3.51 2.99
CA ARG A 152 11.39 2.87 1.69
C ARG A 152 11.01 3.92 0.66
N ASN A 153 11.92 4.85 0.45
CA ASN A 153 11.79 5.99 -0.44
C ASN A 153 12.17 5.66 -1.89
N ASP A 154 11.96 4.42 -2.31
CA ASP A 154 12.26 3.90 -3.65
C ASP A 154 11.02 3.85 -4.56
N SER A 155 9.92 4.44 -4.15
CA SER A 155 8.71 4.54 -4.98
C SER A 155 8.92 5.48 -6.18
N PRO A 156 8.55 5.05 -7.41
CA PRO A 156 8.65 5.91 -8.60
C PRO A 156 7.87 7.24 -8.50
N VAL A 157 6.87 7.31 -7.62
CA VAL A 157 6.11 8.55 -7.35
C VAL A 157 7.03 9.67 -6.87
N ARG A 158 8.10 9.36 -6.14
CA ARG A 158 9.09 10.34 -5.69
C ARG A 158 9.80 11.06 -6.84
N SER A 159 10.06 10.35 -7.93
CA SER A 159 10.68 10.96 -9.12
C SER A 159 9.80 12.05 -9.74
N LEU A 160 8.46 11.94 -9.64
CA LEU A 160 7.53 12.98 -10.09
C LEU A 160 7.59 14.24 -9.22
N GLU A 161 8.08 14.12 -8.00
CA GLU A 161 8.34 15.22 -7.06
C GLU A 161 9.80 15.73 -7.15
N GLY A 162 10.64 15.12 -7.99
CA GLY A 162 12.09 15.46 -8.09
C GLY A 162 12.90 14.98 -6.87
N LEU A 163 12.43 13.96 -6.16
CA LEU A 163 13.10 13.39 -4.99
C LEU A 163 13.97 12.19 -5.38
N LEU A 164 15.07 12.00 -4.67
CA LEU A 164 15.95 10.85 -4.83
C LEU A 164 15.26 9.56 -4.35
N LEU A 165 15.60 8.45 -5.02
CA LEU A 165 15.16 7.13 -4.61
C LEU A 165 16.20 6.50 -3.69
N GLU A 166 15.77 6.08 -2.50
CA GLU A 166 16.66 5.49 -1.50
C GLU A 166 15.95 4.44 -0.63
N ARG A 167 16.73 3.53 -0.07
CA ARG A 167 16.31 2.59 0.98
C ARG A 167 17.36 2.60 2.07
N ARG A 168 16.95 2.75 3.33
CA ARG A 168 17.88 2.69 4.46
C ARG A 168 17.17 2.40 5.76
N VAL A 169 17.91 1.86 6.72
CA VAL A 169 17.47 1.86 8.13
C VAL A 169 17.76 3.24 8.69
N ALA A 170 16.71 3.94 9.13
CA ALA A 170 16.82 5.28 9.71
C ALA A 170 17.00 5.25 11.23
N TYR A 171 16.52 4.19 11.89
CA TYR A 171 16.63 4.03 13.34
C TYR A 171 16.70 2.55 13.73
N GLY A 172 17.48 2.25 14.75
CA GLY A 172 17.55 0.95 15.41
C GLY A 172 18.21 -0.15 14.58
N VAL A 173 17.86 -1.39 14.88
CA VAL A 173 18.41 -2.58 14.23
C VAL A 173 17.26 -3.37 13.60
N LEU A 174 17.34 -3.56 12.28
CA LEU A 174 16.39 -4.37 11.54
C LEU A 174 16.92 -5.80 11.44
N PRO A 175 16.18 -6.83 11.90
CA PRO A 175 16.48 -8.21 11.56
C PRO A 175 16.41 -8.43 10.04
N GLU A 176 17.13 -9.42 9.53
CA GLU A 176 17.12 -9.73 8.08
C GLU A 176 15.69 -9.97 7.57
N LEU A 177 14.91 -10.79 8.26
CA LEU A 177 13.51 -11.08 7.97
C LEU A 177 12.69 -11.03 9.27
N PRO A 178 12.17 -9.86 9.67
CA PRO A 178 11.26 -9.76 10.80
C PRO A 178 10.03 -10.65 10.60
N VAL A 179 9.53 -11.22 11.70
CA VAL A 179 8.31 -12.04 11.69
C VAL A 179 7.16 -11.22 12.25
N ILE A 180 6.05 -11.22 11.54
CA ILE A 180 4.79 -10.61 11.97
C ILE A 180 3.73 -11.69 12.24
N GLU A 181 2.71 -11.32 13.02
CA GLU A 181 1.52 -12.14 13.19
C GLU A 181 0.28 -11.41 12.64
N LEU A 182 -0.51 -12.13 11.84
CA LEU A 182 -1.79 -11.67 11.31
C LEU A 182 -2.82 -12.79 11.40
N HIS A 183 -3.89 -12.56 12.16
CA HIS A 183 -5.00 -13.51 12.34
C HIS A 183 -4.54 -14.91 12.75
N GLY A 184 -3.51 -14.98 13.61
CA GLY A 184 -2.92 -16.23 14.09
C GLY A 184 -2.01 -16.95 13.10
N LEU A 185 -1.65 -16.32 11.99
CA LEU A 185 -0.61 -16.78 11.06
C LEU A 185 0.63 -15.92 11.17
N ARG A 186 1.79 -16.56 11.12
CA ARG A 186 3.11 -15.92 11.16
C ARG A 186 3.68 -15.79 9.76
N PHE A 187 4.23 -14.60 9.44
CA PHE A 187 4.84 -14.32 8.14
C PHE A 187 6.19 -13.64 8.33
N GLN A 188 7.18 -14.08 7.58
CA GLN A 188 8.39 -13.30 7.38
C GLN A 188 8.06 -12.10 6.48
N VAL A 189 8.60 -10.95 6.80
CA VAL A 189 8.48 -9.73 5.97
C VAL A 189 9.86 -9.24 5.57
N ALA A 190 9.95 -8.60 4.42
CA ALA A 190 11.22 -8.09 3.89
C ALA A 190 11.17 -6.55 3.71
N PRO A 191 11.32 -5.77 4.78
CA PRO A 191 11.13 -4.31 4.75
C PRO A 191 12.06 -3.57 3.79
N LEU A 192 13.27 -4.05 3.54
CA LEU A 192 14.22 -3.44 2.61
C LEU A 192 14.11 -3.95 1.18
N GLU A 193 13.76 -5.22 0.97
CA GLU A 193 13.88 -5.87 -0.34
C GLU A 193 12.53 -6.29 -0.94
N GLY A 194 11.53 -6.53 -0.09
CA GLY A 194 10.21 -7.00 -0.51
C GLY A 194 9.44 -5.98 -1.35
N GLN A 195 8.42 -6.44 -2.01
CA GLN A 195 7.50 -5.57 -2.75
C GLN A 195 6.74 -4.64 -1.79
N LYS A 196 6.27 -3.50 -2.31
CA LYS A 196 5.64 -2.42 -1.51
C LYS A 196 6.56 -2.00 -0.35
N THR A 197 6.11 -2.20 0.87
CA THR A 197 6.84 -1.90 2.10
C THR A 197 7.40 -3.14 2.79
N GLY A 198 7.31 -4.31 2.13
CA GLY A 198 7.79 -5.60 2.64
C GLY A 198 6.72 -6.68 2.77
N PHE A 199 5.43 -6.32 2.77
CA PHE A 199 4.28 -7.23 2.78
C PHE A 199 3.03 -6.56 2.22
N TYR A 200 2.07 -7.36 1.72
CA TYR A 200 0.81 -6.88 1.14
C TYR A 200 -0.27 -6.71 2.22
N LEU A 201 -0.22 -5.60 2.97
CA LEU A 201 -1.20 -5.28 4.01
C LEU A 201 -2.58 -4.87 3.46
N ASP A 202 -2.68 -4.49 2.20
CA ASP A 202 -3.95 -4.12 1.55
C ASP A 202 -4.93 -5.28 1.42
N GLN A 203 -4.42 -6.52 1.36
CA GLN A 203 -5.24 -7.74 1.33
C GLN A 203 -5.51 -8.33 2.73
N ARG A 204 -5.13 -7.63 3.79
CA ARG A 204 -5.24 -8.11 5.17
C ARG A 204 -6.66 -8.56 5.52
N GLU A 205 -7.66 -7.71 5.24
CA GLU A 205 -9.06 -7.97 5.59
C GLU A 205 -9.78 -8.84 4.55
N ASN A 206 -9.21 -8.99 3.36
CA ASN A 206 -9.81 -9.82 2.31
C ASN A 206 -9.51 -11.31 2.51
N ARG A 207 -8.31 -11.66 2.97
CA ARG A 207 -7.91 -13.06 3.14
C ARG A 207 -8.79 -13.85 4.12
N PRO A 208 -9.22 -13.32 5.28
CA PRO A 208 -10.12 -14.02 6.20
C PRO A 208 -11.48 -14.41 5.61
N VAL A 209 -11.91 -13.79 4.53
CA VAL A 209 -13.18 -14.13 3.83
C VAL A 209 -13.21 -15.60 3.38
N LEU A 210 -12.05 -16.23 3.18
CA LEU A 210 -11.96 -17.65 2.82
C LEU A 210 -12.41 -18.60 3.94
N GLN A 211 -12.54 -18.14 5.20
CA GLN A 211 -12.70 -18.99 6.38
C GLN A 211 -13.81 -20.05 6.24
N ASP A 212 -14.99 -19.64 5.78
CA ASP A 212 -16.13 -20.54 5.67
C ASP A 212 -16.32 -21.13 4.26
N MET A 213 -15.32 -20.98 3.40
CA MET A 213 -15.46 -21.31 1.97
C MET A 213 -14.52 -22.39 1.49
N VAL A 214 -13.47 -22.75 2.23
CA VAL A 214 -12.37 -23.60 1.73
C VAL A 214 -12.10 -24.86 2.57
N GLU A 215 -12.92 -25.17 3.56
CA GLU A 215 -12.75 -26.39 4.35
C GLU A 215 -12.82 -27.64 3.46
N GLY A 216 -11.85 -28.54 3.61
CA GLY A 216 -11.71 -29.76 2.79
C GLY A 216 -11.40 -29.51 1.31
N SER A 217 -11.27 -28.27 0.88
CA SER A 217 -11.07 -27.88 -0.52
C SER A 217 -9.63 -28.07 -0.98
N ARG A 218 -9.46 -28.24 -2.27
CA ARG A 218 -8.20 -28.08 -2.99
C ARG A 218 -8.15 -26.69 -3.58
N VAL A 219 -7.16 -25.87 -3.18
CA VAL A 219 -7.09 -24.45 -3.50
C VAL A 219 -5.90 -24.13 -4.38
N LEU A 220 -6.10 -23.36 -5.44
CA LEU A 220 -5.04 -22.73 -6.24
C LEU A 220 -4.90 -21.27 -5.82
N ASP A 221 -3.68 -20.88 -5.40
CA ASP A 221 -3.28 -19.48 -5.17
C ASP A 221 -2.39 -19.06 -6.34
N ALA A 222 -2.98 -18.41 -7.33
CA ALA A 222 -2.31 -17.97 -8.54
C ALA A 222 -1.78 -16.54 -8.41
N CYS A 223 -0.51 -16.31 -8.72
CA CYS A 223 0.28 -15.14 -8.35
C CYS A 223 0.46 -15.05 -6.82
N CYS A 224 0.85 -16.17 -6.19
CA CYS A 224 0.81 -16.32 -4.74
C CYS A 224 1.86 -15.50 -3.99
N TYR A 225 2.90 -15.00 -4.66
CA TYR A 225 4.04 -14.29 -4.07
C TYR A 225 4.61 -15.06 -2.86
N GLU A 226 4.51 -14.55 -1.65
CA GLU A 226 4.97 -15.20 -0.40
C GLU A 226 3.90 -16.11 0.23
N GLY A 227 2.89 -16.52 -0.54
CA GLY A 227 1.91 -17.55 -0.21
C GLY A 227 0.81 -17.13 0.76
N ALA A 228 0.59 -15.82 0.96
CA ALA A 228 -0.31 -15.38 2.03
C ALA A 228 -1.76 -15.86 1.83
N TRP A 229 -2.35 -15.79 0.65
CA TRP A 229 -3.70 -16.30 0.39
C TRP A 229 -3.79 -17.82 0.60
N GLY A 230 -2.82 -18.57 0.07
CA GLY A 230 -2.74 -20.01 0.23
C GLY A 230 -2.62 -20.44 1.70
N LEU A 231 -1.81 -19.72 2.50
CA LEU A 231 -1.65 -20.02 3.92
C LEU A 231 -2.94 -19.76 4.73
N TYR A 232 -3.71 -18.71 4.39
CA TYR A 232 -5.04 -18.51 4.97
C TYR A 232 -5.97 -19.66 4.59
N ALA A 233 -5.99 -20.10 3.32
CA ALA A 233 -6.79 -21.24 2.89
C ALA A 233 -6.40 -22.52 3.66
N ALA A 234 -5.11 -22.82 3.78
CA ALA A 234 -4.62 -23.98 4.53
C ALA A 234 -4.99 -23.91 6.03
N ARG A 235 -4.90 -22.72 6.64
CA ARG A 235 -5.30 -22.46 8.04
C ARG A 235 -6.79 -22.73 8.24
N PHE A 236 -7.62 -22.37 7.27
CA PHE A 236 -9.09 -22.56 7.29
C PHE A 236 -9.54 -23.93 6.79
N GLY A 237 -8.62 -24.91 6.78
CA GLY A 237 -8.98 -26.32 6.57
C GLY A 237 -8.90 -26.80 5.13
N ALA A 238 -8.33 -26.03 4.18
CA ALA A 238 -8.03 -26.57 2.86
C ALA A 238 -7.15 -27.84 3.00
N ARG A 239 -7.51 -28.90 2.28
CA ARG A 239 -6.77 -30.17 2.30
C ARG A 239 -5.44 -30.08 1.55
N GLU A 240 -5.41 -29.27 0.49
CA GLU A 240 -4.23 -29.02 -0.34
C GLU A 240 -4.27 -27.61 -0.90
N VAL A 241 -3.13 -26.94 -0.90
CA VAL A 241 -2.92 -25.62 -1.52
C VAL A 241 -1.79 -25.73 -2.54
N VAL A 242 -2.04 -25.22 -3.74
CA VAL A 242 -1.03 -25.07 -4.79
C VAL A 242 -0.81 -23.57 -5.00
N GLY A 243 0.36 -23.07 -4.62
CA GLY A 243 0.78 -21.69 -4.88
C GLY A 243 1.63 -21.63 -6.16
N VAL A 244 1.33 -20.68 -7.06
CA VAL A 244 2.07 -20.51 -8.32
C VAL A 244 2.54 -19.07 -8.43
N ASP A 245 3.86 -18.88 -8.63
CA ASP A 245 4.48 -17.57 -8.88
C ASP A 245 5.77 -17.77 -9.71
N VAL A 246 6.26 -16.70 -10.32
CA VAL A 246 7.54 -16.67 -11.07
C VAL A 246 8.73 -16.26 -10.22
N SER A 247 8.50 -15.80 -9.00
CA SER A 247 9.56 -15.33 -8.10
C SER A 247 10.05 -16.45 -7.20
N GLY A 248 11.15 -17.10 -7.58
CA GLY A 248 11.77 -18.16 -6.78
C GLY A 248 12.03 -17.74 -5.34
N THR A 249 12.55 -16.52 -5.11
CA THR A 249 12.79 -15.96 -3.77
C THR A 249 11.50 -15.78 -2.96
N ALA A 250 10.40 -15.37 -3.61
CA ALA A 250 9.10 -15.27 -2.94
C ALA A 250 8.56 -16.65 -2.57
N LEU A 251 8.72 -17.65 -3.44
CA LEU A 251 8.32 -19.02 -3.20
C LEU A 251 9.14 -19.70 -2.09
N GLU A 252 10.42 -19.38 -1.96
CA GLU A 252 11.23 -19.82 -0.82
C GLU A 252 10.66 -19.28 0.50
N ARG A 253 10.33 -18.01 0.55
CA ARG A 253 9.66 -17.41 1.71
C ARG A 253 8.28 -18.00 1.94
N ALA A 254 7.52 -18.28 0.89
CA ALA A 254 6.23 -18.98 1.02
C ALA A 254 6.35 -20.35 1.69
N ARG A 255 7.39 -21.14 1.34
CA ARG A 255 7.68 -22.43 1.99
C ARG A 255 8.04 -22.24 3.46
N LEU A 256 8.94 -21.30 3.77
CA LEU A 256 9.32 -20.99 5.15
C LEU A 256 8.12 -20.53 5.99
N ASN A 257 7.26 -19.66 5.42
CA ASN A 257 6.03 -19.24 6.05
C ASN A 257 5.08 -20.42 6.29
N ALA A 258 4.94 -21.36 5.35
CA ALA A 258 4.13 -22.56 5.51
C ALA A 258 4.66 -23.45 6.64
N GLU A 259 5.95 -23.69 6.69
CA GLU A 259 6.60 -24.51 7.74
C GLU A 259 6.46 -23.85 9.12
N MET A 260 6.70 -22.55 9.22
CA MET A 260 6.58 -21.77 10.47
C MET A 260 5.18 -21.87 11.10
N ASN A 261 4.15 -22.05 10.25
CA ASN A 261 2.76 -22.22 10.68
C ASN A 261 2.32 -23.70 10.81
N GLY A 262 3.21 -24.68 10.58
CA GLY A 262 2.86 -26.10 10.58
C GLY A 262 1.97 -26.53 9.41
N LEU A 263 1.99 -25.77 8.31
CA LEU A 263 1.15 -25.98 7.12
C LEU A 263 1.94 -26.52 5.91
N GLY A 264 3.24 -26.78 6.06
CA GLY A 264 4.12 -27.19 4.98
C GLY A 264 3.64 -28.45 4.23
N SER A 265 3.08 -29.44 4.94
CA SER A 265 2.55 -30.65 4.33
C SER A 265 1.29 -30.47 3.46
N ARG A 266 0.59 -29.33 3.62
CA ARG A 266 -0.61 -29.00 2.85
C ARG A 266 -0.33 -28.05 1.68
N CYS A 267 0.85 -27.41 1.65
CA CYS A 267 1.18 -26.36 0.69
C CYS A 267 2.28 -26.81 -0.27
N ARG A 268 2.00 -26.77 -1.56
CA ARG A 268 2.97 -26.98 -2.64
C ARG A 268 3.16 -25.70 -3.42
N PHE A 269 4.40 -25.28 -3.65
CA PHE A 269 4.73 -24.06 -4.38
C PHE A 269 5.47 -24.37 -5.68
N VAL A 270 4.99 -23.81 -6.78
CA VAL A 270 5.43 -24.06 -8.16
C VAL A 270 6.01 -22.78 -8.75
N ASP A 271 7.27 -22.84 -9.20
CA ASP A 271 7.93 -21.77 -9.93
C ASP A 271 7.56 -21.88 -11.42
N GLN A 272 6.54 -21.11 -11.82
CA GLN A 272 6.03 -21.12 -13.18
C GLN A 272 5.25 -19.83 -13.46
N ASN A 273 5.22 -19.41 -14.73
CA ASN A 273 4.31 -18.36 -15.17
C ASN A 273 2.84 -18.80 -14.99
N VAL A 274 2.02 -17.95 -14.39
CA VAL A 274 0.63 -18.29 -14.07
C VAL A 274 -0.20 -18.59 -15.32
N PHE A 275 -0.02 -17.85 -16.43
CA PHE A 275 -0.72 -18.14 -17.69
C PHE A 275 -0.34 -19.49 -18.25
N ASP A 276 0.95 -19.85 -18.19
CA ASP A 276 1.44 -21.16 -18.65
C ASP A 276 0.87 -22.28 -17.78
N PHE A 277 0.91 -22.11 -16.45
CA PHE A 277 0.32 -23.08 -15.52
C PHE A 277 -1.16 -23.29 -15.79
N LEU A 278 -1.95 -22.21 -15.87
CA LEU A 278 -3.38 -22.27 -16.12
C LEU A 278 -3.73 -22.87 -17.50
N THR A 279 -2.84 -22.71 -18.49
CA THR A 279 -3.03 -23.25 -19.84
C THR A 279 -2.73 -24.74 -19.92
N THR A 280 -1.66 -25.19 -19.28
CA THR A 280 -1.12 -26.54 -19.42
C THR A 280 -1.61 -27.52 -18.36
N SER A 281 -2.05 -27.01 -17.21
CA SER A 281 -2.51 -27.85 -16.09
C SER A 281 -3.78 -28.60 -16.44
N GLN A 282 -3.83 -29.88 -16.01
CA GLN A 282 -5.00 -30.74 -16.05
C GLN A 282 -5.63 -30.91 -14.66
N GLU A 283 -5.06 -30.24 -13.66
CA GLU A 283 -5.52 -30.29 -12.27
C GLU A 283 -6.88 -29.60 -12.11
N ARG A 284 -7.66 -30.04 -11.12
CA ARG A 284 -8.93 -29.39 -10.75
C ARG A 284 -8.83 -28.86 -9.33
N PHE A 285 -9.46 -27.71 -9.12
CA PHE A 285 -9.47 -27.01 -7.84
C PHE A 285 -10.89 -26.69 -7.42
N ASP A 286 -11.16 -26.79 -6.13
CA ASP A 286 -12.45 -26.43 -5.55
C ASP A 286 -12.55 -24.90 -5.33
N ALA A 287 -11.39 -24.26 -5.15
CA ALA A 287 -11.30 -22.80 -5.13
C ALA A 287 -10.03 -22.31 -5.85
N VAL A 288 -10.14 -21.19 -6.54
CA VAL A 288 -9.01 -20.50 -7.20
C VAL A 288 -8.99 -19.05 -6.74
N VAL A 289 -7.82 -18.59 -6.29
CA VAL A 289 -7.54 -17.18 -5.97
C VAL A 289 -6.63 -16.61 -7.05
N LEU A 290 -7.05 -15.49 -7.62
CA LEU A 290 -6.29 -14.69 -8.58
C LEU A 290 -6.00 -13.31 -7.97
N ASP A 291 -4.76 -13.06 -7.59
CA ASP A 291 -4.30 -11.73 -7.12
C ASP A 291 -3.10 -11.25 -7.96
N PRO A 292 -3.33 -10.99 -9.28
CA PRO A 292 -2.28 -10.68 -10.22
C PRO A 292 -1.72 -9.25 -10.01
N PRO A 293 -0.52 -8.96 -10.53
CA PRO A 293 -0.02 -7.60 -10.60
C PRO A 293 -0.91 -6.73 -11.50
N ALA A 294 -0.80 -5.40 -11.37
CA ALA A 294 -1.57 -4.46 -12.18
C ALA A 294 -1.27 -4.61 -13.68
N PHE A 295 -2.25 -5.05 -14.47
CA PHE A 295 -2.15 -5.12 -15.92
C PHE A 295 -2.37 -3.75 -16.58
N ILE A 296 -3.13 -2.84 -15.95
CA ILE A 296 -3.38 -1.49 -16.46
C ILE A 296 -2.50 -0.49 -15.71
N LYS A 297 -1.30 -0.23 -16.24
CA LYS A 297 -0.34 0.72 -15.64
C LYS A 297 -0.57 2.17 -16.09
N ALA A 298 -1.32 2.40 -17.17
CA ALA A 298 -1.64 3.72 -17.71
C ALA A 298 -2.99 3.69 -18.41
N LYS A 299 -3.72 4.81 -18.40
CA LYS A 299 -5.06 4.93 -19.01
C LYS A 299 -5.09 4.51 -20.48
N ALA A 300 -4.05 4.82 -21.24
CA ALA A 300 -3.93 4.43 -22.64
C ALA A 300 -3.84 2.91 -22.88
N LYS A 301 -3.55 2.12 -21.82
CA LYS A 301 -3.43 0.65 -21.88
C LYS A 301 -4.62 -0.08 -21.24
N THR A 302 -5.74 0.62 -21.03
CA THR A 302 -6.93 0.04 -20.36
C THR A 302 -7.44 -1.20 -21.11
N GLU A 303 -7.66 -1.12 -22.42
CA GLU A 303 -8.18 -2.25 -23.21
C GLU A 303 -7.24 -3.46 -23.26
N GLU A 304 -5.93 -3.23 -23.32
CA GLU A 304 -4.91 -4.29 -23.28
C GLU A 304 -4.95 -5.03 -21.93
N GLY A 305 -4.98 -4.25 -20.85
CA GLY A 305 -5.02 -4.81 -19.52
C GLY A 305 -6.34 -5.50 -19.18
N GLU A 306 -7.49 -4.99 -19.65
CA GLU A 306 -8.79 -5.65 -19.52
C GLU A 306 -8.79 -7.02 -20.20
N ARG A 307 -8.21 -7.12 -21.40
CA ARG A 307 -8.04 -8.42 -22.09
C ARG A 307 -7.18 -9.39 -21.28
N GLY A 308 -6.12 -8.88 -20.64
CA GLY A 308 -5.28 -9.69 -19.75
C GLY A 308 -6.05 -10.24 -18.54
N TYR A 309 -6.86 -9.41 -17.88
CA TYR A 309 -7.73 -9.87 -16.79
C TYR A 309 -8.77 -10.86 -17.26
N LEU A 310 -9.43 -10.61 -18.39
CA LEU A 310 -10.42 -11.51 -18.97
C LEU A 310 -9.82 -12.89 -19.28
N GLU A 311 -8.67 -12.92 -19.92
CA GLU A 311 -7.98 -14.18 -20.26
C GLU A 311 -7.55 -14.94 -19.02
N LEU A 312 -6.96 -14.25 -18.02
CA LEU A 312 -6.57 -14.87 -16.75
C LEU A 312 -7.76 -15.54 -16.05
N ASN A 313 -8.87 -14.80 -15.94
CA ASN A 313 -10.10 -15.32 -15.32
C ASN A 313 -10.67 -16.50 -16.11
N ARG A 314 -10.71 -16.40 -17.45
CA ARG A 314 -11.18 -17.47 -18.33
C ARG A 314 -10.37 -18.76 -18.17
N LEU A 315 -9.07 -18.66 -18.13
CA LEU A 315 -8.17 -19.80 -17.93
C LEU A 315 -8.36 -20.42 -16.54
N ALA A 316 -8.47 -19.61 -15.50
CA ALA A 316 -8.69 -20.05 -14.14
C ALA A 316 -10.02 -20.82 -13.99
N MET A 317 -11.12 -20.29 -14.57
CA MET A 317 -12.43 -20.96 -14.54
C MET A 317 -12.43 -22.35 -15.17
N ARG A 318 -11.51 -22.63 -16.12
CA ARG A 318 -11.37 -23.98 -16.70
C ARG A 318 -10.86 -25.01 -15.72
N LEU A 319 -10.12 -24.58 -14.70
CA LEU A 319 -9.54 -25.47 -13.66
C LEU A 319 -10.46 -25.61 -12.44
N ILE A 320 -11.55 -24.82 -12.35
CA ILE A 320 -12.48 -24.89 -11.22
C ILE A 320 -13.40 -26.12 -11.39
N SER A 321 -13.57 -26.88 -10.32
CA SER A 321 -14.57 -27.95 -10.23
C SER A 321 -16.00 -27.39 -10.30
N PRO A 322 -16.99 -28.12 -10.80
CA PRO A 322 -18.39 -27.68 -10.76
C PRO A 322 -18.82 -27.28 -9.35
N GLY A 323 -19.39 -26.07 -9.21
CA GLY A 323 -19.77 -25.50 -7.90
C GLY A 323 -18.63 -24.87 -7.11
N GLY A 324 -17.42 -24.84 -7.66
CA GLY A 324 -16.24 -24.25 -6.99
C GLY A 324 -16.24 -22.72 -6.99
N LEU A 325 -15.28 -22.15 -6.25
CA LEU A 325 -15.15 -20.74 -5.96
C LEU A 325 -14.04 -20.07 -6.82
N LEU A 326 -14.31 -18.88 -7.34
CA LEU A 326 -13.31 -17.98 -7.89
C LEU A 326 -13.23 -16.71 -7.06
N VAL A 327 -12.06 -16.42 -6.52
CA VAL A 327 -11.71 -15.12 -5.93
C VAL A 327 -10.80 -14.39 -6.90
N THR A 328 -11.20 -13.23 -7.37
CA THR A 328 -10.39 -12.44 -8.31
C THR A 328 -10.17 -11.03 -7.77
N CYS A 329 -8.93 -10.57 -7.81
CA CYS A 329 -8.50 -9.27 -7.34
C CYS A 329 -7.96 -8.43 -8.51
N SER A 330 -8.05 -7.12 -8.38
CA SER A 330 -7.39 -6.18 -9.27
C SER A 330 -6.79 -5.01 -8.48
N CYS A 331 -5.51 -4.73 -8.68
CA CYS A 331 -4.84 -3.54 -8.19
C CYS A 331 -4.71 -2.45 -9.28
N SER A 332 -5.37 -2.60 -10.44
CA SER A 332 -5.35 -1.64 -11.54
C SER A 332 -6.30 -0.47 -11.27
N HIS A 333 -5.74 0.71 -10.99
CA HIS A 333 -6.51 1.92 -10.70
C HIS A 333 -7.49 2.35 -11.82
N HIS A 334 -7.18 2.01 -13.07
CA HIS A 334 -7.99 2.37 -14.23
C HIS A 334 -9.04 1.31 -14.62
N LEU A 335 -9.13 0.20 -13.89
CA LEU A 335 -10.18 -0.79 -14.08
C LEU A 335 -11.43 -0.36 -13.29
N ALA A 336 -12.52 -0.11 -13.98
CA ALA A 336 -13.79 0.24 -13.35
C ALA A 336 -14.44 -1.01 -12.71
N ARG A 337 -15.22 -0.80 -11.62
CA ARG A 337 -15.83 -1.91 -10.86
C ARG A 337 -16.93 -2.65 -11.63
N ASP A 338 -17.49 -2.03 -12.65
CA ASP A 338 -18.55 -2.55 -13.50
C ASP A 338 -18.04 -3.29 -14.75
N ARG A 339 -16.73 -3.44 -14.86
CA ARG A 339 -16.02 -4.16 -15.92
C ARG A 339 -15.22 -5.32 -15.36
#